data_e751835dff4c00189fe78755d70b2700
#
_entry.id   e751835dff4c00189fe78755d70b2700
#
_cell.length_a   1.000
_cell.length_b   1.000
_cell.length_c   1.000
_cell.angle_alpha   90.00
_cell.angle_beta   90.00
_cell.angle_gamma   90.00
#
_symmetry.space_group_name_H-M   'P 1'
#
loop_
_entity.id
_entity.type
_entity.pdbx_description
1 polymer ?
#
loop_
_entity_poly.entity_id
_entity_poly.type
_entity_poly.pdbx_seq_one_letter_code
_entity_poly.pdbx_strand_id
1 'polypeptide(L)'
;MSVKNYSMITPKIYTLSELCMENSNIDPKLYEVHHVKRGLRDIDGKGVVTGLTEISTIISSKEVDGKTVPCDGELYYRGININDLVNGFTKEGRFGFEETVYLLLFGSLPDKKALADFNKILVDYKMLPKNFVRDVIMKAPNQDI
;
A
#
# COMPACT_ATOMS: atom_id res chain seq x y z
N MET A 1 -22.03 -11.25 26.17
CA MET A 1 -21.32 -10.87 24.93
C MET A 1 -19.85 -11.21 25.11
N SER A 2 -19.30 -12.09 24.29
CA SER A 2 -17.89 -12.43 24.29
C SER A 2 -17.08 -11.18 23.91
N VAL A 3 -16.06 -10.84 24.69
CA VAL A 3 -15.13 -9.74 24.36
C VAL A 3 -14.31 -10.21 23.15
N LYS A 4 -14.40 -9.48 22.03
CA LYS A 4 -13.62 -9.80 20.85
C LYS A 4 -12.13 -9.60 21.17
N ASN A 5 -11.34 -10.66 20.98
CA ASN A 5 -9.89 -10.56 21.12
C ASN A 5 -9.29 -10.02 19.81
N TYR A 6 -8.95 -8.75 19.80
CA TYR A 6 -8.37 -8.05 18.63
C TYR A 6 -6.94 -8.53 18.28
N SER A 7 -6.29 -9.24 19.20
CA SER A 7 -4.97 -9.82 18.97
C SER A 7 -5.03 -11.25 18.41
N MET A 8 -6.23 -11.80 18.22
CA MET A 8 -6.38 -13.16 17.72
C MET A 8 -6.17 -13.22 16.22
N ILE A 9 -5.13 -13.92 15.80
CA ILE A 9 -4.85 -14.20 14.39
C ILE A 9 -5.77 -15.32 13.93
N THR A 10 -6.69 -15.01 13.02
CA THR A 10 -7.55 -16.02 12.38
C THR A 10 -6.80 -16.68 11.21
N PRO A 11 -7.19 -17.88 10.76
CA PRO A 11 -6.59 -18.50 9.57
C PRO A 11 -6.61 -17.61 8.34
N LYS A 12 -7.68 -16.82 8.13
CA LYS A 12 -7.76 -15.86 7.02
C LYS A 12 -6.72 -14.73 7.13
N ILE A 13 -6.53 -14.19 8.34
CA ILE A 13 -5.50 -13.15 8.59
C ILE A 13 -4.11 -13.74 8.37
N TYR A 14 -3.88 -14.97 8.80
CA TYR A 14 -2.61 -15.66 8.58
C TYR A 14 -2.31 -15.80 7.09
N THR A 15 -3.25 -16.31 6.28
CA THR A 15 -3.09 -16.42 4.82
C THR A 15 -2.82 -15.07 4.16
N LEU A 16 -3.54 -14.00 4.57
CA LEU A 16 -3.27 -12.65 4.05
C LEU A 16 -1.91 -12.12 4.46
N SER A 17 -1.42 -12.45 5.67
CA SER A 17 -0.09 -12.04 6.10
C SER A 17 1.02 -12.74 5.31
N GLU A 18 0.86 -14.02 4.99
CA GLU A 18 1.79 -14.75 4.13
C GLU A 18 1.85 -14.12 2.74
N LEU A 19 0.68 -13.86 2.12
CA LEU A 19 0.60 -13.20 0.82
C LEU A 19 1.25 -11.81 0.83
N CYS A 20 1.04 -11.04 1.89
CA CYS A 20 1.67 -9.73 2.06
C CYS A 20 3.20 -9.86 2.19
N MET A 21 3.69 -10.82 2.95
CA MET A 21 5.14 -11.07 3.12
C MET A 21 5.80 -11.49 1.80
N GLU A 22 5.17 -12.36 1.03
CA GLU A 22 5.66 -12.78 -0.29
C GLU A 22 5.82 -11.59 -1.24
N ASN A 23 4.86 -10.66 -1.23
CA ASN A 23 4.86 -9.46 -2.09
C ASN A 23 5.61 -8.25 -1.49
N SER A 24 6.23 -8.40 -0.34
CA SER A 24 7.03 -7.34 0.31
C SER A 24 8.53 -7.58 0.23
N ASN A 25 8.97 -8.70 -0.31
CA ASN A 25 10.37 -9.02 -0.45
C ASN A 25 10.92 -8.43 -1.75
N ILE A 26 11.99 -7.65 -1.62
CA ILE A 26 12.75 -7.11 -2.76
C ILE A 26 14.01 -7.95 -2.91
N ASP A 27 14.27 -8.47 -4.11
CA ASP A 27 15.52 -9.20 -4.39
C ASP A 27 16.72 -8.29 -4.11
N PRO A 28 17.62 -8.67 -3.20
CA PRO A 28 18.84 -7.90 -2.90
C PRO A 28 19.66 -7.53 -4.13
N LYS A 29 19.64 -8.35 -5.19
CA LYS A 29 20.33 -8.07 -6.45
C LYS A 29 19.83 -6.81 -7.14
N LEU A 30 18.57 -6.42 -6.94
CA LEU A 30 18.01 -5.18 -7.52
C LEU A 30 18.73 -3.94 -6.99
N TYR A 31 19.24 -3.97 -5.76
CA TYR A 31 20.05 -2.87 -5.21
C TYR A 31 21.35 -2.66 -6.00
N GLU A 32 21.97 -3.75 -6.47
CA GLU A 32 23.16 -3.70 -7.30
C GLU A 32 22.84 -3.26 -8.73
N VAL A 33 21.80 -3.86 -9.32
CA VAL A 33 21.35 -3.54 -10.70
C VAL A 33 20.97 -2.07 -10.86
N HIS A 34 20.26 -1.50 -9.86
CA HIS A 34 19.81 -0.12 -9.89
C HIS A 34 20.75 0.86 -9.18
N HIS A 35 21.94 0.39 -8.76
CA HIS A 35 22.92 1.21 -8.03
C HIS A 35 22.34 1.92 -6.81
N VAL A 36 21.39 1.29 -6.12
CA VAL A 36 20.71 1.85 -4.95
C VAL A 36 21.55 1.63 -3.72
N LYS A 37 21.88 2.70 -3.01
CA LYS A 37 22.65 2.63 -1.76
C LYS A 37 21.74 2.76 -0.54
N ARG A 38 22.18 2.16 0.56
CA ARG A 38 21.48 2.21 1.85
C ARG A 38 21.72 3.51 2.64
N GLY A 39 22.50 4.45 2.07
CA GLY A 39 22.84 5.72 2.71
C GLY A 39 22.26 6.93 1.97
N LEU A 40 22.29 8.09 2.64
CA LEU A 40 21.69 9.33 2.10
C LEU A 40 22.52 10.03 1.01
N ARG A 41 23.76 9.60 0.79
CA ARG A 41 24.65 10.19 -0.24
C ARG A 41 25.51 9.12 -0.90
N ASP A 42 25.78 9.31 -2.17
CA ASP A 42 26.74 8.50 -2.90
C ASP A 42 28.19 8.94 -2.57
N ILE A 43 29.16 8.12 -3.00
CA ILE A 43 30.60 8.39 -2.79
C ILE A 43 31.02 9.73 -3.42
N ASP A 44 30.37 10.12 -4.53
CA ASP A 44 30.61 11.41 -5.21
C ASP A 44 29.87 12.60 -4.57
N GLY A 45 29.17 12.39 -3.44
CA GLY A 45 28.45 13.44 -2.70
C GLY A 45 27.09 13.81 -3.26
N LYS A 46 26.66 13.26 -4.40
CA LYS A 46 25.34 13.48 -4.97
C LYS A 46 24.24 12.87 -4.11
N GLY A 47 23.05 13.47 -4.20
CA GLY A 47 21.85 12.90 -3.61
C GLY A 47 21.59 11.49 -4.14
N VAL A 48 21.18 10.57 -3.28
CA VAL A 48 21.01 9.16 -3.62
C VAL A 48 19.57 8.77 -3.74
N VAL A 49 19.33 7.86 -4.67
CA VAL A 49 18.16 7.01 -4.63
C VAL A 49 18.33 6.08 -3.43
N THR A 50 17.53 6.29 -2.39
CA THR A 50 17.55 5.48 -1.17
C THR A 50 16.33 4.59 -1.14
N GLY A 51 16.55 3.30 -1.16
CA GLY A 51 15.50 2.29 -1.12
C GLY A 51 14.92 1.96 -2.48
N LEU A 52 14.36 0.78 -2.56
CA LEU A 52 13.58 0.28 -3.68
C LEU A 52 12.17 0.01 -3.21
N THR A 53 11.20 0.21 -4.07
CA THR A 53 9.82 -0.18 -3.84
C THR A 53 9.24 -0.78 -5.12
N GLU A 54 8.49 -1.84 -4.99
CA GLU A 54 7.68 -2.42 -6.06
C GLU A 54 6.20 -1.99 -5.95
N ILE A 55 5.88 -1.14 -4.95
CA ILE A 55 4.50 -0.76 -4.65
C ILE A 55 4.03 0.34 -5.59
N SER A 56 4.87 1.33 -5.86
CA SER A 56 4.49 2.46 -6.71
C SER A 56 5.64 2.94 -7.58
N THR A 57 5.30 3.45 -8.76
CA THR A 57 6.23 4.10 -9.68
C THR A 57 5.66 5.44 -10.10
N ILE A 58 6.48 6.49 -10.04
CA ILE A 58 6.15 7.82 -10.54
C ILE A 58 7.11 8.12 -11.69
N ILE A 59 6.56 8.43 -12.86
CA ILE A 59 7.32 8.85 -14.03
C ILE A 59 7.07 10.34 -14.25
N SER A 60 8.10 11.14 -14.17
CA SER A 60 8.04 12.61 -14.40
C SER A 60 8.97 13.07 -15.54
N SER A 61 9.76 12.15 -16.08
CA SER A 61 10.68 12.43 -17.17
C SER A 61 10.89 11.17 -18.01
N LYS A 62 11.19 11.35 -19.29
CA LYS A 62 11.50 10.28 -20.25
C LYS A 62 12.84 10.56 -20.92
N GLU A 63 13.53 9.53 -21.38
CA GLU A 63 14.73 9.67 -22.17
C GLU A 63 14.36 9.78 -23.66
N VAL A 64 14.77 10.88 -24.30
CA VAL A 64 14.59 11.14 -25.73
C VAL A 64 15.95 11.52 -26.30
N ASP A 65 16.44 10.75 -27.27
CA ASP A 65 17.75 10.96 -27.92
C ASP A 65 18.92 11.12 -26.92
N GLY A 66 18.93 10.30 -25.86
CA GLY A 66 19.97 10.30 -24.84
C GLY A 66 19.91 11.50 -23.87
N LYS A 67 18.81 12.26 -23.89
CA LYS A 67 18.56 13.37 -22.96
C LYS A 67 17.30 13.13 -22.16
N THR A 68 17.37 13.39 -20.87
CA THR A 68 16.21 13.37 -19.98
C THR A 68 15.34 14.59 -20.23
N VAL A 69 14.10 14.40 -20.69
CA VAL A 69 13.12 15.47 -20.89
C VAL A 69 11.95 15.29 -19.94
N PRO A 70 11.38 16.36 -19.37
CA PRO A 70 10.17 16.29 -18.57
C PRO A 70 8.99 15.73 -19.38
N CYS A 71 8.11 14.99 -18.72
CA CYS A 71 6.84 14.56 -19.29
C CYS A 71 5.72 14.77 -18.25
N ASP A 72 4.48 14.64 -18.69
CA ASP A 72 3.34 14.58 -17.78
C ASP A 72 3.54 13.48 -16.74
N GLY A 73 3.20 13.76 -15.49
CA GLY A 73 3.35 12.82 -14.40
C GLY A 73 2.47 11.60 -14.60
N GLU A 74 3.06 10.43 -14.51
CA GLU A 74 2.34 9.15 -14.52
C GLU A 74 2.55 8.45 -13.18
N LEU A 75 1.46 7.95 -12.58
CA LEU A 75 1.50 7.18 -11.34
C LEU A 75 1.00 5.76 -11.60
N TYR A 76 1.77 4.80 -11.14
CA TYR A 76 1.43 3.39 -11.19
C TYR A 76 1.43 2.79 -9.79
N TYR A 77 0.43 1.98 -9.48
CA TYR A 77 0.37 1.14 -8.29
C TYR A 77 0.50 -0.32 -8.69
N ARG A 78 1.55 -0.99 -8.22
CA ARG A 78 1.85 -2.40 -8.58
C ARG A 78 1.79 -2.63 -10.11
N GLY A 79 2.31 -1.66 -10.89
CA GLY A 79 2.33 -1.73 -12.35
C GLY A 79 1.02 -1.33 -13.06
N ILE A 80 -0.04 -1.00 -12.33
CA ILE A 80 -1.33 -0.55 -12.87
C ILE A 80 -1.38 0.98 -12.86
N ASN A 81 -1.67 1.60 -14.01
CA ASN A 81 -1.84 3.05 -14.09
C ASN A 81 -3.02 3.50 -13.22
N ILE A 82 -2.82 4.54 -12.43
CA ILE A 82 -3.85 5.03 -11.51
C ILE A 82 -5.15 5.44 -12.22
N ASN A 83 -5.07 5.95 -13.45
CA ASN A 83 -6.26 6.31 -14.22
C ASN A 83 -7.06 5.07 -14.60
N ASP A 84 -6.40 3.97 -14.96
CA ASP A 84 -7.09 2.71 -15.29
C ASP A 84 -7.74 2.11 -14.05
N LEU A 85 -7.04 2.16 -12.92
CA LEU A 85 -7.57 1.71 -11.64
C LEU A 85 -8.83 2.49 -11.24
N VAL A 86 -8.77 3.83 -11.29
CA VAL A 86 -9.90 4.72 -10.97
C VAL A 86 -11.06 4.52 -11.93
N ASN A 87 -10.77 4.45 -13.22
CA ASN A 87 -11.80 4.21 -14.25
C ASN A 87 -12.49 2.86 -14.06
N GLY A 88 -11.75 1.83 -13.63
CA GLY A 88 -12.29 0.50 -13.38
C GLY A 88 -13.42 0.50 -12.37
N PHE A 89 -13.18 0.98 -11.16
CA PHE A 89 -14.22 0.99 -10.11
C PHE A 89 -15.27 2.08 -10.33
N THR A 90 -14.91 3.21 -10.98
CA THR A 90 -15.88 4.28 -11.26
C THR A 90 -16.92 3.84 -12.30
N LYS A 91 -16.51 3.15 -13.36
CA LYS A 91 -17.44 2.59 -14.37
C LYS A 91 -18.42 1.58 -13.78
N GLU A 92 -18.03 0.87 -12.75
CA GLU A 92 -18.89 -0.07 -12.03
C GLU A 92 -19.71 0.59 -10.90
N GLY A 93 -19.58 1.90 -10.69
CA GLY A 93 -20.27 2.63 -9.63
C GLY A 93 -19.86 2.21 -8.22
N ARG A 94 -18.63 1.70 -8.07
CA ARG A 94 -18.09 1.22 -6.78
C ARG A 94 -17.12 2.22 -6.15
N PHE A 95 -16.99 2.14 -4.84
CA PHE A 95 -15.86 2.76 -4.12
C PHE A 95 -14.62 1.87 -4.31
N GLY A 96 -13.47 2.51 -4.62
CA GLY A 96 -12.23 1.79 -4.94
C GLY A 96 -11.23 1.71 -3.78
N PHE A 97 -11.58 2.18 -2.57
CA PHE A 97 -10.62 2.25 -1.46
C PHE A 97 -10.09 0.86 -1.06
N GLU A 98 -10.97 -0.07 -0.76
CA GLU A 98 -10.58 -1.40 -0.29
C GLU A 98 -9.88 -2.22 -1.38
N GLU A 99 -10.28 -2.05 -2.63
CA GLU A 99 -9.63 -2.66 -3.79
C GLU A 99 -8.21 -2.13 -3.98
N THR A 100 -8.02 -0.82 -3.84
CA THR A 100 -6.70 -0.18 -3.90
C THR A 100 -5.80 -0.62 -2.73
N VAL A 101 -6.35 -0.68 -1.52
CA VAL A 101 -5.61 -1.20 -0.35
C VAL A 101 -5.17 -2.65 -0.58
N TYR A 102 -6.06 -3.48 -1.12
CA TYR A 102 -5.75 -4.86 -1.45
C TYR A 102 -4.60 -4.95 -2.46
N LEU A 103 -4.68 -4.18 -3.55
CA LEU A 103 -3.63 -4.12 -4.58
C LEU A 103 -2.27 -3.74 -3.98
N LEU A 104 -2.23 -2.68 -3.17
CA LEU A 104 -0.98 -2.20 -2.58
C LEU A 104 -0.34 -3.21 -1.62
N LEU A 105 -1.15 -3.90 -0.82
CA LEU A 105 -0.67 -4.87 0.17
C LEU A 105 -0.30 -6.22 -0.45
N PHE A 106 -1.09 -6.70 -1.41
CA PHE A 106 -1.01 -8.08 -1.89
C PHE A 106 -0.52 -8.22 -3.34
N GLY A 107 -0.18 -7.11 -3.98
CA GLY A 107 0.52 -7.09 -5.28
C GLY A 107 -0.36 -7.29 -6.50
N SER A 108 -1.64 -7.62 -6.35
CA SER A 108 -2.58 -7.84 -7.46
C SER A 108 -3.99 -7.37 -7.12
N LEU A 109 -4.80 -7.10 -8.14
CA LEU A 109 -6.21 -6.79 -7.93
C LEU A 109 -6.97 -8.03 -7.42
N PRO A 110 -7.88 -7.86 -6.46
CA PRO A 110 -8.71 -8.95 -5.97
C PRO A 110 -9.77 -9.33 -7.01
N ASP A 111 -10.12 -10.59 -7.08
CA ASP A 111 -11.38 -10.99 -7.68
C ASP A 111 -12.57 -10.58 -6.77
N LYS A 112 -13.80 -10.71 -7.26
CA LYS A 112 -15.01 -10.31 -6.52
C LYS A 112 -15.14 -11.01 -5.17
N LYS A 113 -14.71 -12.28 -5.09
CA LYS A 113 -14.79 -13.08 -3.87
C LYS A 113 -13.73 -12.62 -2.86
N ALA A 114 -12.50 -12.45 -3.30
CA ALA A 114 -11.40 -11.97 -2.47
C ALA A 114 -11.68 -10.57 -1.90
N LEU A 115 -12.22 -9.65 -2.73
CA LEU A 115 -12.62 -8.32 -2.27
C LEU A 115 -13.74 -8.38 -1.23
N ALA A 116 -14.76 -9.21 -1.44
CA ALA A 116 -15.84 -9.38 -0.47
C ALA A 116 -15.35 -9.98 0.86
N ASP A 117 -14.48 -10.97 0.80
CA ASP A 117 -13.86 -11.58 1.99
C ASP A 117 -12.96 -10.58 2.73
N PHE A 118 -12.19 -9.77 2.00
CA PHE A 118 -11.36 -8.71 2.58
C PHE A 118 -12.20 -7.64 3.27
N ASN A 119 -13.24 -7.14 2.60
CA ASN A 119 -14.18 -6.17 3.17
C ASN A 119 -14.82 -6.69 4.45
N LYS A 120 -15.19 -7.95 4.50
CA LYS A 120 -15.74 -8.58 5.70
C LYS A 120 -14.75 -8.54 6.86
N ILE A 121 -13.48 -8.83 6.60
CA ILE A 121 -12.42 -8.74 7.62
C ILE A 121 -12.31 -7.31 8.14
N LEU A 122 -12.25 -6.31 7.24
CA LEU A 122 -12.17 -4.90 7.64
C LEU A 122 -13.36 -4.48 8.49
N VAL A 123 -14.57 -4.86 8.10
CA VAL A 123 -15.80 -4.56 8.86
C VAL A 123 -15.77 -5.22 10.23
N ASP A 124 -15.32 -6.46 10.31
CA ASP A 124 -15.23 -7.21 11.57
C ASP A 124 -14.27 -6.55 12.58
N TYR A 125 -13.27 -5.79 12.11
CA TYR A 125 -12.29 -5.10 12.96
C TYR A 125 -12.57 -3.61 13.17
N LYS A 126 -13.62 -3.04 12.55
CA LYS A 126 -14.02 -1.63 12.76
C LYS A 126 -14.60 -1.34 14.13
N MET A 127 -15.09 -2.35 14.84
CA MET A 127 -15.73 -2.16 16.13
C MET A 127 -14.69 -1.82 17.20
N LEU A 128 -14.83 -0.67 17.83
CA LEU A 128 -13.98 -0.25 18.91
C LEU A 128 -14.21 -1.10 20.18
N PRO A 129 -13.17 -1.33 21.00
CA PRO A 129 -13.32 -1.96 22.30
C PRO A 129 -14.36 -1.23 23.17
N LYS A 130 -15.01 -1.97 24.08
CA LYS A 130 -15.96 -1.39 25.02
C LYS A 130 -15.30 -0.23 25.79
N ASN A 131 -16.00 0.88 25.88
CA ASN A 131 -15.56 2.11 26.54
C ASN A 131 -14.36 2.84 25.89
N PHE A 132 -13.86 2.41 24.73
CA PHE A 132 -12.73 3.08 24.06
C PHE A 132 -12.96 4.57 23.84
N VAL A 133 -14.16 4.95 23.40
CA VAL A 133 -14.52 6.36 23.19
C VAL A 133 -14.40 7.13 24.51
N ARG A 134 -14.96 6.60 25.61
CA ARG A 134 -14.93 7.25 26.93
C ARG A 134 -13.53 7.30 27.52
N ASP A 135 -12.78 6.21 27.45
CA ASP A 135 -11.54 6.04 28.21
C ASP A 135 -10.30 6.51 27.44
N VAL A 136 -10.38 6.61 26.11
CA VAL A 136 -9.26 7.05 25.26
C VAL A 136 -9.59 8.36 24.57
N ILE A 137 -10.63 8.43 23.74
CA ILE A 137 -10.91 9.60 22.90
C ILE A 137 -11.32 10.80 23.74
N MET A 138 -12.29 10.63 24.67
CA MET A 138 -12.78 11.72 25.51
C MET A 138 -11.78 12.19 26.58
N LYS A 139 -10.74 11.43 26.84
CA LYS A 139 -9.67 11.80 27.78
C LYS A 139 -8.42 12.33 27.09
N ALA A 140 -8.40 12.39 25.78
CA ALA A 140 -7.29 12.98 25.03
C ALA A 140 -7.13 14.46 25.45
N PRO A 141 -5.92 14.91 25.80
CA PRO A 141 -5.70 16.28 26.31
C PRO A 141 -5.73 17.34 25.21
N ASN A 142 -6.02 16.97 23.98
CA ASN A 142 -5.98 17.87 22.82
C ASN A 142 -7.40 18.04 22.25
N GLN A 143 -7.74 19.27 21.83
CA GLN A 143 -9.01 19.57 21.16
C GLN A 143 -8.98 19.19 19.68
N ASP A 144 -7.80 19.04 19.09
CA ASP A 144 -7.60 18.59 17.72
C ASP A 144 -7.20 17.10 17.73
N ILE A 145 -8.02 16.30 17.08
CA ILE A 145 -7.78 14.86 16.86
C ILE A 145 -7.36 14.67 15.40
#